data_fcbd9ba6717d9ab6831a5486133269b0
#
_entry.id   fcbd9ba6717d9ab6831a5486133269b0
#
_cell.length_a   1.000
_cell.length_b   1.000
_cell.length_c   1.000
_cell.angle_alpha   90.00
_cell.angle_beta   90.00
_cell.angle_gamma   90.00
#
_symmetry.space_group_name_H-M   'P 1'
#
loop_
_entity.id
_entity.type
_entity.pdbx_description
1 polymer ?
#
loop_
_entity_poly.entity_id
_entity_poly.type
_entity_poly.pdbx_seq_one_letter_code
_entity_poly.pdbx_strand_id
1 'polypeptide(L)'
;MFAIIAAAKRRNIRHVMLNTNGIRIATEPDFAARLAEYMPRFEVYLQFDALSRAALQTIRGADLRRTHAMALANLENVGLSTTLVATVRKGVNDGEIGDILRHAAQWRCVRGVNFQPVQDTGRNEGFVAEQNRIVSSEIRRAILDQWGVFGEDDMIPLPCNPDAISIGYGLRDGTAIRPVTHLFPQEMLVREAPNSVTFESHPEMRARLIELLSLSCAGQRSAGVLHEILCCLPLVELPASLGYDKVFRVTIVSFLDRFNFCLAGVKRSCIHFVTPDGRIIPFDTYNLLHRQRPGPA
;
A
#
# COMPACT_ATOMS: atom_id res chain seq x y z
N MET A 1 -18.63 4.64 11.86
CA MET A 1 -17.23 4.27 11.52
C MET A 1 -16.44 3.85 12.75
N PHE A 2 -16.23 4.66 13.78
CA PHE A 2 -15.44 4.28 14.98
C PHE A 2 -15.93 3.00 15.66
N ALA A 3 -17.25 2.81 15.79
CA ALA A 3 -17.80 1.56 16.33
C ALA A 3 -17.40 0.31 15.53
N ILE A 4 -17.29 0.44 14.21
CA ILE A 4 -16.84 -0.66 13.32
C ILE A 4 -15.35 -0.94 13.55
N ILE A 5 -14.52 0.10 13.61
CA ILE A 5 -13.08 -0.04 13.89
C ILE A 5 -12.88 -0.71 15.25
N ALA A 6 -13.56 -0.22 16.28
CA ALA A 6 -13.51 -0.79 17.62
C ALA A 6 -13.96 -2.26 17.65
N ALA A 7 -15.03 -2.60 16.90
CA ALA A 7 -15.48 -3.98 16.78
C ALA A 7 -14.43 -4.86 16.08
N ALA A 8 -13.81 -4.39 15.01
CA ALA A 8 -12.75 -5.09 14.30
C ALA A 8 -11.53 -5.33 15.21
N LYS A 9 -11.11 -4.30 15.97
CA LYS A 9 -9.98 -4.39 16.91
C LYS A 9 -10.21 -5.40 18.04
N ARG A 10 -11.46 -5.65 18.43
CA ARG A 10 -11.80 -6.69 19.43
C ARG A 10 -11.84 -8.11 18.86
N ARG A 11 -11.72 -8.28 17.56
CA ARG A 11 -11.71 -9.57 16.88
C ARG A 11 -10.28 -10.00 16.55
N ASN A 12 -10.11 -11.24 16.15
CA ASN A 12 -8.81 -11.76 15.68
C ASN A 12 -8.48 -11.24 14.26
N ILE A 13 -8.48 -9.89 14.09
CA ILE A 13 -8.08 -9.21 12.87
C ILE A 13 -6.68 -8.64 13.12
N ARG A 14 -5.72 -9.10 12.34
CA ARG A 14 -4.32 -8.75 12.54
C ARG A 14 -4.04 -7.27 12.27
N HIS A 15 -4.67 -6.71 11.22
CA HIS A 15 -4.47 -5.33 10.81
C HIS A 15 -5.76 -4.73 10.31
N VAL A 16 -6.07 -3.51 10.70
CA VAL A 16 -7.26 -2.76 10.27
C VAL A 16 -6.81 -1.57 9.45
N MET A 17 -7.35 -1.42 8.25
CA MET A 17 -7.07 -0.31 7.35
C MET A 17 -8.32 0.52 7.10
N LEU A 18 -8.20 1.84 7.21
CA LEU A 18 -9.26 2.77 6.85
C LEU A 18 -8.99 3.37 5.47
N ASN A 19 -9.74 2.93 4.46
CA ASN A 19 -9.70 3.56 3.14
C ASN A 19 -10.52 4.85 3.14
N THR A 20 -9.91 5.98 2.79
CA THR A 20 -10.53 7.31 2.86
C THR A 20 -9.97 8.27 1.80
N ASN A 21 -10.78 9.25 1.39
CA ASN A 21 -10.34 10.37 0.56
C ASN A 21 -9.66 11.49 1.36
N GLY A 22 -9.53 11.35 2.67
CA GLY A 22 -8.84 12.29 3.55
C GLY A 22 -9.57 13.58 3.90
N ILE A 23 -10.76 13.85 3.35
CA ILE A 23 -11.48 15.13 3.56
C ILE A 23 -11.72 15.38 5.06
N ARG A 24 -12.26 14.40 5.78
CA ARG A 24 -12.50 14.55 7.22
C ARG A 24 -11.21 14.69 8.03
N ILE A 25 -10.15 13.97 7.63
CA ILE A 25 -8.84 14.09 8.26
C ILE A 25 -8.28 15.51 8.08
N ALA A 26 -8.51 16.12 6.91
CA ALA A 26 -8.07 17.48 6.61
C ALA A 26 -8.88 18.57 7.32
N THR A 27 -10.19 18.37 7.53
CA THR A 27 -11.10 19.44 7.94
C THR A 27 -11.58 19.35 9.39
N GLU A 28 -11.54 18.16 10.00
CA GLU A 28 -11.97 17.96 11.40
C GLU A 28 -10.72 17.84 12.30
N PRO A 29 -10.42 18.82 13.17
CA PRO A 29 -9.16 18.88 13.91
C PRO A 29 -8.84 17.62 14.72
N ASP A 30 -9.83 17.06 15.41
CA ASP A 30 -9.64 15.90 16.31
C ASP A 30 -9.77 14.55 15.62
N PHE A 31 -10.10 14.54 14.33
CA PHE A 31 -10.41 13.28 13.65
C PHE A 31 -9.19 12.37 13.52
N ALA A 32 -8.02 12.92 13.18
CA ALA A 32 -6.77 12.18 13.11
C ALA A 32 -6.34 11.65 14.49
N ALA A 33 -6.46 12.47 15.54
CA ALA A 33 -6.15 12.06 16.91
C ALA A 33 -7.02 10.88 17.37
N ARG A 34 -8.32 10.93 17.13
CA ARG A 34 -9.24 9.84 17.44
C ARG A 34 -8.97 8.57 16.65
N LEU A 35 -8.47 8.68 15.42
CA LEU A 35 -8.03 7.52 14.65
C LEU A 35 -6.76 6.91 15.23
N ALA A 36 -5.82 7.74 15.71
CA ALA A 36 -4.58 7.30 16.29
C ALA A 36 -4.76 6.47 17.58
N GLU A 37 -5.89 6.64 18.30
CA GLU A 37 -6.24 5.82 19.47
C GLU A 37 -6.36 4.30 19.14
N TYR A 38 -6.53 3.96 17.85
CA TYR A 38 -6.62 2.57 17.41
C TYR A 38 -5.27 1.94 17.06
N MET A 39 -4.16 2.68 17.13
CA MET A 39 -2.82 2.10 17.00
C MET A 39 -2.51 1.15 18.19
N PRO A 40 -1.60 0.18 18.08
CA PRO A 40 -0.94 -0.28 16.87
C PRO A 40 -1.85 -1.13 15.97
N ARG A 41 -1.36 -1.55 14.81
CA ARG A 41 -2.09 -2.39 13.84
C ARG A 41 -3.35 -1.70 13.27
N PHE A 42 -3.26 -0.40 13.10
CA PHE A 42 -4.24 0.43 12.42
C PHE A 42 -3.52 1.38 11.45
N GLU A 43 -4.00 1.49 10.23
CA GLU A 43 -3.39 2.28 9.18
C GLU A 43 -4.44 3.02 8.35
N VAL A 44 -4.12 4.21 7.88
CA VAL A 44 -4.93 4.95 6.92
C VAL A 44 -4.48 4.60 5.50
N TYR A 45 -5.43 4.21 4.64
CA TYR A 45 -5.28 4.08 3.20
C TYR A 45 -5.82 5.36 2.56
N LEU A 46 -4.94 6.32 2.31
CA LEU A 46 -5.31 7.63 1.79
C LEU A 46 -5.35 7.61 0.26
N GLN A 47 -6.54 7.80 -0.32
CA GLN A 47 -6.71 7.95 -1.76
C GLN A 47 -6.06 9.26 -2.21
N PHE A 48 -4.88 9.15 -2.85
CA PHE A 48 -4.01 10.28 -3.17
C PHE A 48 -3.94 10.58 -4.66
N ASP A 49 -3.79 9.56 -5.48
CA ASP A 49 -3.80 9.47 -6.94
C ASP A 49 -2.74 10.30 -7.68
N ALA A 50 -2.58 11.59 -7.39
CA ALA A 50 -1.72 12.47 -8.17
C ALA A 50 -1.28 13.70 -7.38
N LEU A 51 -0.25 14.37 -7.88
CA LEU A 51 0.26 15.65 -7.39
C LEU A 51 -0.26 16.84 -8.22
N SER A 52 -0.51 16.63 -9.51
CA SER A 52 -1.00 17.68 -10.40
C SER A 52 -2.51 17.91 -10.25
N ARG A 53 -2.91 19.18 -10.40
CA ARG A 53 -4.32 19.57 -10.44
C ARG A 53 -5.08 18.88 -11.56
N ALA A 54 -4.47 18.80 -12.75
CA ALA A 54 -5.11 18.26 -13.95
C ALA A 54 -5.46 16.78 -13.77
N ALA A 55 -4.52 15.97 -13.25
CA ALA A 55 -4.74 14.57 -12.99
C ALA A 55 -5.81 14.34 -11.90
N LEU A 56 -5.75 15.11 -10.80
CA LEU A 56 -6.76 15.03 -9.73
C LEU A 56 -8.15 15.40 -10.25
N GLN A 57 -8.25 16.43 -11.08
CA GLN A 57 -9.51 16.82 -11.67
C GLN A 57 -10.08 15.72 -12.58
N THR A 58 -9.22 15.08 -13.37
CA THR A 58 -9.62 13.97 -14.25
C THR A 58 -10.05 12.72 -13.46
N ILE A 59 -9.32 12.36 -12.39
CA ILE A 59 -9.56 11.10 -11.65
C ILE A 59 -10.65 11.29 -10.58
N ARG A 60 -10.68 12.44 -9.90
CA ARG A 60 -11.53 12.69 -8.73
C ARG A 60 -12.59 13.78 -8.93
N GLY A 61 -12.56 14.50 -10.03
CA GLY A 61 -13.49 15.60 -10.31
C GLY A 61 -13.19 16.86 -9.51
N ALA A 62 -12.09 16.93 -8.74
CA ALA A 62 -11.77 18.06 -7.89
C ALA A 62 -10.25 18.23 -7.70
N ASP A 63 -9.83 19.46 -7.40
CA ASP A 63 -8.45 19.73 -6.96
C ASP A 63 -8.32 19.42 -5.46
N LEU A 64 -7.74 18.27 -5.14
CA LEU A 64 -7.57 17.78 -3.77
C LEU A 64 -6.19 18.09 -3.17
N ARG A 65 -5.32 18.83 -3.85
CA ARG A 65 -3.94 19.09 -3.39
C ARG A 65 -3.88 19.68 -1.99
N ARG A 66 -4.70 20.69 -1.71
CA ARG A 66 -4.78 21.31 -0.37
C ARG A 66 -5.33 20.33 0.67
N THR A 67 -6.34 19.56 0.32
CA THR A 67 -6.93 18.54 1.21
C THR A 67 -5.90 17.46 1.56
N HIS A 68 -5.16 16.96 0.58
CA HIS A 68 -4.11 15.97 0.80
C HIS A 68 -2.99 16.51 1.69
N ALA A 69 -2.52 17.73 1.44
CA ALA A 69 -1.48 18.36 2.26
C ALA A 69 -1.92 18.53 3.72
N MET A 70 -3.14 19.01 3.96
CA MET A 70 -3.71 19.14 5.31
C MET A 70 -3.92 17.79 5.99
N ALA A 71 -4.42 16.79 5.25
CA ALA A 71 -4.61 15.45 5.78
C ALA A 71 -3.26 14.82 6.20
N LEU A 72 -2.24 14.92 5.36
CA LEU A 72 -0.91 14.41 5.66
C LEU A 72 -0.28 15.13 6.86
N ALA A 73 -0.42 16.45 6.96
CA ALA A 73 0.07 17.20 8.11
C ALA A 73 -0.61 16.74 9.43
N ASN A 74 -1.93 16.53 9.41
CA ASN A 74 -2.66 16.05 10.58
C ASN A 74 -2.29 14.61 10.95
N LEU A 75 -2.05 13.74 9.96
CA LEU A 75 -1.60 12.36 10.18
C LEU A 75 -0.16 12.31 10.71
N GLU A 76 0.73 13.17 10.19
CA GLU A 76 2.10 13.31 10.66
C GLU A 76 2.16 13.76 12.11
N ASN A 77 1.36 14.77 12.50
CA ASN A 77 1.31 15.31 13.85
C ASN A 77 0.93 14.25 14.91
N VAL A 78 0.10 13.26 14.54
CA VAL A 78 -0.29 12.17 15.45
C VAL A 78 0.49 10.88 15.22
N GLY A 79 1.43 10.87 14.27
CA GLY A 79 2.25 9.70 13.95
C GLY A 79 1.47 8.52 13.40
N LEU A 80 0.27 8.74 12.81
CA LEU A 80 -0.60 7.66 12.35
C LEU A 80 -0.12 7.11 11.01
N SER A 81 0.22 5.82 11.01
CA SER A 81 0.68 5.10 9.82
C SER A 81 -0.29 5.25 8.65
N THR A 82 0.25 5.63 7.51
CA THR A 82 -0.51 5.94 6.31
C THR A 82 0.13 5.32 5.08
N THR A 83 -0.67 4.72 4.21
CA THR A 83 -0.27 4.32 2.86
C THR A 83 -1.00 5.22 1.86
N LEU A 84 -0.26 5.83 0.93
CA LEU A 84 -0.86 6.55 -0.18
C LEU A 84 -1.35 5.55 -1.23
N VAL A 85 -2.55 5.73 -1.72
CA VAL A 85 -3.15 4.89 -2.76
C VAL A 85 -3.29 5.74 -4.02
N ALA A 86 -2.70 5.27 -5.11
CA ALA A 86 -2.77 5.94 -6.40
C ALA A 86 -3.39 5.03 -7.46
N THR A 87 -4.57 5.38 -7.92
CA THR A 87 -5.15 4.79 -9.14
C THR A 87 -4.41 5.37 -10.33
N VAL A 88 -3.70 4.52 -11.07
CA VAL A 88 -2.89 4.95 -12.22
C VAL A 88 -3.68 4.80 -13.50
N ARG A 89 -3.81 5.91 -14.24
CA ARG A 89 -4.46 5.98 -15.55
C ARG A 89 -3.46 6.49 -16.59
N LYS A 90 -3.24 5.70 -17.64
CA LYS A 90 -2.31 6.03 -18.73
C LYS A 90 -2.67 7.36 -19.38
N GLY A 91 -1.67 8.21 -19.64
CA GLY A 91 -1.84 9.53 -20.19
C GLY A 91 -2.43 10.56 -19.23
N VAL A 92 -2.61 10.22 -17.95
CA VAL A 92 -3.15 11.13 -16.93
C VAL A 92 -2.16 11.34 -15.78
N ASN A 93 -1.79 10.31 -15.04
CA ASN A 93 -0.89 10.38 -13.90
C ASN A 93 0.23 9.33 -13.91
N ASP A 94 0.37 8.57 -14.97
CA ASP A 94 1.44 7.58 -15.15
C ASP A 94 2.85 8.22 -15.22
N GLY A 95 2.93 9.49 -15.61
CA GLY A 95 4.16 10.29 -15.53
C GLY A 95 4.51 10.82 -14.13
N GLU A 96 3.62 10.71 -13.14
CA GLU A 96 3.82 11.23 -11.79
C GLU A 96 4.25 10.15 -10.77
N ILE A 97 4.42 8.90 -11.17
CA ILE A 97 4.70 7.76 -10.28
C ILE A 97 5.94 8.01 -9.41
N GLY A 98 7.03 8.45 -10.03
CA GLY A 98 8.27 8.77 -9.30
C GLY A 98 8.12 9.97 -8.37
N ASP A 99 7.38 11.00 -8.77
CA ASP A 99 7.13 12.18 -7.95
C ASP A 99 6.24 11.85 -6.74
N ILE A 100 5.24 10.99 -6.92
CA ILE A 100 4.42 10.47 -5.81
C ILE A 100 5.28 9.72 -4.79
N LEU A 101 6.23 8.89 -5.24
CA LEU A 101 7.15 8.17 -4.35
C LEU A 101 8.08 9.12 -3.61
N ARG A 102 8.66 10.10 -4.31
CA ARG A 102 9.49 11.14 -3.69
C ARG A 102 8.70 11.97 -2.67
N HIS A 103 7.48 12.34 -3.00
CA HIS A 103 6.59 13.06 -2.09
C HIS A 103 6.25 12.22 -0.85
N ALA A 104 5.89 10.95 -1.04
CA ALA A 104 5.59 10.01 0.04
C ALA A 104 6.77 9.83 1.01
N ALA A 105 8.00 9.79 0.49
CA ALA A 105 9.20 9.64 1.29
C ALA A 105 9.48 10.83 2.23
N GLN A 106 8.92 12.02 1.96
CA GLN A 106 9.10 13.21 2.80
C GLN A 106 8.28 13.14 4.10
N TRP A 107 7.24 12.33 4.16
CA TRP A 107 6.34 12.21 5.30
C TRP A 107 6.68 10.98 6.14
N ARG A 108 7.00 11.17 7.41
CA ARG A 108 7.34 10.06 8.31
C ARG A 108 6.15 9.14 8.59
N CYS A 109 4.94 9.71 8.64
CA CYS A 109 3.71 8.93 8.80
C CYS A 109 3.41 8.04 7.59
N VAL A 110 3.93 8.36 6.38
CA VAL A 110 3.68 7.57 5.18
C VAL A 110 4.61 6.37 5.13
N ARG A 111 4.02 5.18 5.17
CA ARG A 111 4.70 3.87 5.19
C ARG A 111 4.84 3.23 3.81
N GLY A 112 4.30 3.86 2.80
CA GLY A 112 4.44 3.40 1.44
C GLY A 112 3.38 3.95 0.49
N VAL A 113 3.47 3.47 -0.74
CA VAL A 113 2.54 3.80 -1.82
C VAL A 113 2.01 2.52 -2.44
N ASN A 114 0.71 2.47 -2.66
CA ASN A 114 0.03 1.40 -3.36
C ASN A 114 -0.48 1.93 -4.71
N PHE A 115 0.12 1.49 -5.80
CA PHE A 115 -0.31 1.79 -7.15
C PHE A 115 -1.32 0.76 -7.64
N GLN A 116 -2.43 1.23 -8.19
CA GLN A 116 -3.48 0.39 -8.72
C GLN A 116 -3.76 0.78 -10.17
N PRO A 117 -3.52 -0.09 -11.15
CA PRO A 117 -3.99 0.15 -12.50
C PRO A 117 -5.48 0.49 -12.48
N VAL A 118 -5.88 1.51 -13.23
CA VAL A 118 -7.29 1.86 -13.38
C VAL A 118 -8.07 0.68 -13.94
N GLN A 119 -9.25 0.43 -13.37
CA GLN A 119 -10.17 -0.61 -13.85
C GLN A 119 -11.36 0.01 -14.55
N ASP A 120 -11.92 -0.70 -15.51
CA ASP A 120 -13.20 -0.32 -16.11
C ASP A 120 -14.39 -0.77 -15.23
N THR A 121 -14.44 -0.21 -14.02
CA THR A 121 -15.52 -0.47 -13.06
C THR A 121 -15.89 0.79 -12.28
N GLY A 122 -17.15 0.89 -11.87
CA GLY A 122 -17.63 2.00 -11.05
C GLY A 122 -17.73 3.32 -11.84
N ARG A 123 -17.34 4.42 -11.20
CA ARG A 123 -17.31 5.76 -11.81
C ARG A 123 -16.01 5.93 -12.59
N ASN A 124 -16.07 5.72 -13.88
CA ASN A 124 -14.91 5.81 -14.76
C ASN A 124 -15.25 6.62 -16.01
N GLU A 125 -15.76 7.82 -15.80
CA GLU A 125 -16.18 8.71 -16.88
C GLU A 125 -15.01 9.05 -17.80
N GLY A 126 -15.26 9.05 -19.11
CA GLY A 126 -14.25 9.32 -20.12
C GLY A 126 -13.11 8.31 -20.19
N PHE A 127 -13.29 7.09 -19.67
CA PHE A 127 -12.31 6.02 -19.82
C PHE A 127 -12.42 5.39 -21.21
N VAL A 128 -11.29 5.40 -21.93
CA VAL A 128 -11.11 4.74 -23.21
C VAL A 128 -9.99 3.73 -23.05
N ALA A 129 -10.32 2.44 -23.14
CA ALA A 129 -9.38 1.37 -22.79
C ALA A 129 -8.06 1.43 -23.58
N GLU A 130 -8.13 1.73 -24.87
CA GLU A 130 -6.98 1.82 -25.76
C GLU A 130 -6.01 2.94 -25.38
N GLN A 131 -6.52 3.98 -24.72
CA GLN A 131 -5.74 5.17 -24.34
C GLN A 131 -5.35 5.19 -22.86
N ASN A 132 -6.26 4.72 -22.00
CA ASN A 132 -6.16 4.96 -20.57
C ASN A 132 -5.76 3.72 -19.76
N ARG A 133 -5.84 2.53 -20.36
CA ARG A 133 -5.48 1.30 -19.67
C ARG A 133 -3.97 1.23 -19.48
N ILE A 134 -3.57 0.86 -18.28
CA ILE A 134 -2.19 0.59 -17.91
C ILE A 134 -2.12 -0.78 -17.24
N VAL A 135 -1.02 -1.49 -17.39
CA VAL A 135 -0.80 -2.80 -16.75
C VAL A 135 0.30 -2.73 -15.70
N SER A 136 0.34 -3.73 -14.81
CA SER A 136 1.28 -3.77 -13.69
C SER A 136 2.76 -3.65 -14.12
N SER A 137 3.13 -4.24 -15.26
CA SER A 137 4.49 -4.16 -15.80
C SER A 137 4.86 -2.75 -16.27
N GLU A 138 3.90 -1.96 -16.79
CA GLU A 138 4.14 -0.57 -17.17
C GLU A 138 4.33 0.30 -15.90
N ILE A 139 3.52 0.07 -14.85
CA ILE A 139 3.70 0.77 -13.56
C ILE A 139 5.05 0.40 -12.94
N ARG A 140 5.40 -0.90 -12.95
CA ARG A 140 6.72 -1.35 -12.48
C ARG A 140 7.84 -0.64 -13.20
N ARG A 141 7.79 -0.59 -14.54
CA ARG A 141 8.79 0.12 -15.35
C ARG A 141 8.84 1.59 -14.96
N ALA A 142 7.72 2.25 -14.80
CA ALA A 142 7.66 3.65 -14.40
C ALA A 142 8.26 3.87 -12.99
N ILE A 143 8.08 2.96 -12.03
CA ILE A 143 8.74 3.02 -10.73
C ILE A 143 10.26 2.99 -10.90
N LEU A 144 10.78 2.06 -11.72
CA LEU A 144 12.21 1.93 -11.95
C LEU A 144 12.80 3.17 -12.65
N ASP A 145 12.16 3.62 -13.71
CA ASP A 145 12.66 4.71 -14.56
C ASP A 145 12.51 6.09 -13.91
N GLN A 146 11.38 6.35 -13.23
CA GLN A 146 11.07 7.67 -12.69
C GLN A 146 11.59 7.90 -11.26
N TRP A 147 11.73 6.84 -10.46
CA TRP A 147 12.19 6.95 -9.07
C TRP A 147 13.66 6.54 -8.92
N GLY A 148 14.08 5.47 -9.58
CA GLY A 148 15.47 5.02 -9.65
C GLY A 148 16.06 4.52 -8.32
N VAL A 149 15.23 4.31 -7.29
CA VAL A 149 15.65 3.78 -5.99
C VAL A 149 15.58 2.25 -5.97
N PHE A 150 14.52 1.70 -6.57
CA PHE A 150 14.35 0.26 -6.73
C PHE A 150 14.87 -0.20 -8.08
N GLY A 151 15.53 -1.35 -8.10
CA GLY A 151 15.93 -2.09 -9.29
C GLY A 151 14.89 -3.17 -9.66
N GLU A 152 15.20 -3.94 -10.69
CA GLU A 152 14.29 -4.98 -11.18
C GLU A 152 13.99 -6.07 -10.13
N ASP A 153 14.98 -6.41 -9.30
CA ASP A 153 14.86 -7.45 -8.28
C ASP A 153 14.17 -6.97 -6.99
N ASP A 154 13.92 -5.67 -6.87
CA ASP A 154 13.35 -5.10 -5.64
C ASP A 154 11.82 -5.19 -5.57
N MET A 155 11.15 -5.42 -6.71
CA MET A 155 9.71 -5.59 -6.78
C MET A 155 9.34 -7.07 -6.90
N ILE A 156 8.97 -7.68 -5.78
CA ILE A 156 8.75 -9.11 -5.62
C ILE A 156 7.28 -9.46 -5.88
N PRO A 157 6.97 -10.37 -6.82
CA PRO A 157 5.62 -10.91 -6.98
C PRO A 157 5.19 -11.68 -5.72
N LEU A 158 3.99 -11.39 -5.19
CA LEU A 158 3.48 -12.12 -4.03
C LEU A 158 3.03 -13.54 -4.41
N PRO A 159 3.48 -14.58 -3.69
CA PRO A 159 3.16 -15.98 -4.03
C PRO A 159 1.67 -16.31 -4.10
N CYS A 160 0.84 -15.60 -3.32
CA CYS A 160 -0.62 -15.80 -3.34
C CYS A 160 -1.26 -15.43 -4.68
N ASN A 161 -0.77 -14.38 -5.33
CA ASN A 161 -1.27 -13.92 -6.64
C ASN A 161 -0.17 -13.13 -7.38
N PRO A 162 0.85 -13.81 -7.92
CA PRO A 162 2.04 -13.16 -8.48
C PRO A 162 1.74 -12.33 -9.74
N ASP A 163 0.65 -12.66 -10.43
CA ASP A 163 0.23 -11.91 -11.63
C ASP A 163 -0.45 -10.58 -11.29
N ALA A 164 -1.00 -10.48 -10.09
CA ALA A 164 -1.80 -9.32 -9.68
C ALA A 164 -1.10 -8.43 -8.64
N ILE A 165 -0.20 -8.98 -7.83
CA ILE A 165 0.38 -8.26 -6.71
C ILE A 165 1.90 -8.39 -6.71
N SER A 166 2.58 -7.25 -6.70
CA SER A 166 4.01 -7.17 -6.42
C SER A 166 4.29 -6.14 -5.33
N ILE A 167 5.35 -6.39 -4.56
CA ILE A 167 5.73 -5.53 -3.43
C ILE A 167 7.24 -5.35 -3.36
N GLY A 168 7.66 -4.13 -3.13
CA GLY A 168 9.03 -3.78 -2.78
C GLY A 168 9.09 -3.21 -1.38
N TYR A 169 10.10 -3.61 -0.62
CA TYR A 169 10.36 -3.08 0.72
C TYR A 169 11.64 -2.27 0.72
N GLY A 170 11.58 -1.11 1.35
CA GLY A 170 12.73 -0.26 1.61
C GLY A 170 12.87 0.09 3.09
N LEU A 171 14.10 0.28 3.52
CA LEU A 171 14.41 0.87 4.82
C LEU A 171 14.62 2.37 4.65
N ARG A 172 13.96 3.13 5.52
CA ARG A 172 14.02 4.58 5.53
C ARG A 172 15.17 5.08 6.42
N ASP A 173 15.97 5.98 5.87
CA ASP A 173 16.97 6.75 6.58
C ASP A 173 16.77 8.24 6.27
N GLY A 174 16.12 8.97 7.17
CA GLY A 174 15.59 10.29 6.88
C GLY A 174 14.55 10.25 5.77
N THR A 175 14.82 10.90 4.63
CA THR A 175 14.02 10.84 3.40
C THR A 175 14.56 9.84 2.38
N ALA A 176 15.76 9.29 2.61
CA ALA A 176 16.35 8.26 1.76
C ALA A 176 15.69 6.91 2.02
N ILE A 177 15.48 6.15 0.94
CA ILE A 177 14.96 4.79 0.99
C ILE A 177 16.01 3.86 0.39
N ARG A 178 16.30 2.75 1.06
CA ARG A 178 17.23 1.71 0.58
C ARG A 178 16.49 0.39 0.44
N PRO A 179 16.54 -0.27 -0.71
CA PRO A 179 15.86 -1.55 -0.91
C PRO A 179 16.34 -2.62 0.08
N VAL A 180 15.40 -3.40 0.61
CA VAL A 180 15.70 -4.51 1.53
C VAL A 180 16.39 -5.67 0.79
N THR A 181 16.13 -5.83 -0.50
CA THR A 181 16.75 -6.84 -1.37
C THR A 181 18.25 -6.67 -1.52
N HIS A 182 18.80 -5.48 -1.28
CA HIS A 182 20.25 -5.27 -1.18
C HIS A 182 20.85 -5.95 0.06
N LEU A 183 20.03 -6.30 1.03
CA LEU A 183 20.43 -6.99 2.26
C LEU A 183 20.14 -8.49 2.19
N PHE A 184 19.15 -8.91 1.38
CA PHE A 184 18.68 -10.30 1.27
C PHE A 184 18.37 -10.66 -0.18
N PRO A 185 18.79 -11.87 -0.64
CA PRO A 185 18.38 -12.39 -1.94
C PRO A 185 16.86 -12.54 -2.05
N GLN A 186 16.32 -12.26 -3.23
CA GLN A 186 14.89 -12.35 -3.53
C GLN A 186 14.32 -13.74 -3.21
N GLU A 187 15.07 -14.80 -3.50
CA GLU A 187 14.67 -16.19 -3.25
C GLU A 187 14.38 -16.45 -1.78
N MET A 188 15.13 -15.79 -0.88
CA MET A 188 14.89 -15.88 0.56
C MET A 188 13.59 -15.21 0.97
N LEU A 189 13.21 -14.11 0.29
CA LEU A 189 12.00 -13.37 0.58
C LEU A 189 10.73 -14.09 0.11
N VAL A 190 10.84 -14.95 -0.91
CA VAL A 190 9.72 -15.61 -1.59
C VAL A 190 9.49 -17.05 -1.10
N ARG A 191 10.54 -17.74 -0.62
CA ARG A 191 10.62 -19.19 -0.50
C ARG A 191 9.59 -19.86 0.43
N GLU A 192 9.05 -19.18 1.43
CA GLU A 192 8.26 -19.84 2.47
C GLU A 192 6.90 -19.20 2.80
N ALA A 193 6.41 -18.29 1.98
CA ALA A 193 5.12 -17.67 2.26
C ALA A 193 4.11 -17.85 1.14
N PRO A 194 3.10 -18.69 1.30
CA PRO A 194 2.02 -18.79 0.32
C PRO A 194 1.22 -17.48 0.19
N ASN A 195 1.16 -16.65 1.23
CA ASN A 195 0.30 -15.45 1.26
C ASN A 195 0.98 -14.16 1.72
N SER A 196 2.28 -14.18 2.02
CA SER A 196 3.03 -13.00 2.43
C SER A 196 4.52 -13.26 2.28
N VAL A 197 5.31 -12.21 2.13
CA VAL A 197 6.76 -12.28 2.28
C VAL A 197 7.04 -12.44 3.77
N THR A 198 7.42 -13.63 4.22
CA THR A 198 7.64 -13.93 5.64
C THR A 198 9.13 -14.07 5.93
N PHE A 199 9.68 -13.06 6.59
CA PHE A 199 11.03 -13.14 7.16
C PHE A 199 11.11 -14.04 8.41
N GLU A 200 9.98 -14.34 9.05
CA GLU A 200 9.94 -14.95 10.37
C GLU A 200 10.12 -16.47 10.38
N SER A 201 9.72 -17.15 9.33
CA SER A 201 9.86 -18.60 9.23
C SER A 201 11.31 -19.04 8.99
N HIS A 202 12.22 -18.08 8.70
CA HIS A 202 13.60 -18.38 8.37
C HIS A 202 14.58 -17.98 9.49
N PRO A 203 15.03 -18.91 10.34
CA PRO A 203 16.02 -18.66 11.40
C PRO A 203 17.32 -18.03 10.85
N GLU A 204 17.74 -18.44 9.67
CA GLU A 204 18.95 -17.92 9.01
C GLU A 204 18.80 -16.48 8.52
N MET A 205 17.65 -16.11 7.96
CA MET A 205 17.35 -14.71 7.60
C MET A 205 17.30 -13.81 8.82
N ARG A 206 16.67 -14.30 9.88
CA ARG A 206 16.58 -13.59 11.15
C ARG A 206 17.98 -13.35 11.74
N ALA A 207 18.82 -14.39 11.78
CA ALA A 207 20.19 -14.27 12.25
C ALA A 207 21.02 -13.29 11.41
N ARG A 208 20.91 -13.35 10.09
CA ARG A 208 21.63 -12.48 9.16
C ARG A 208 21.13 -11.04 9.20
N LEU A 209 19.83 -10.82 9.40
CA LEU A 209 19.26 -9.50 9.60
C LEU A 209 19.76 -8.87 10.91
N ILE A 210 19.80 -9.64 11.99
CA ILE A 210 20.33 -9.22 13.28
C ILE A 210 21.82 -8.89 13.15
N GLU A 211 22.58 -9.71 12.43
CA GLU A 211 24.00 -9.50 12.18
C GLU A 211 24.25 -8.22 11.37
N LEU A 212 23.56 -8.02 10.25
CA LEU A 212 23.68 -6.83 9.42
C LEU A 212 23.27 -5.55 10.14
N LEU A 213 22.21 -5.61 10.94
CA LEU A 213 21.77 -4.49 11.75
C LEU A 213 22.73 -4.23 12.92
N SER A 214 23.35 -5.25 13.47
CA SER A 214 24.37 -5.13 14.51
C SER A 214 25.66 -4.52 13.95
N LEU A 215 26.06 -4.89 12.74
CA LEU A 215 27.23 -4.33 12.05
C LEU A 215 27.00 -2.87 11.59
N SER A 216 25.77 -2.54 11.17
CA SER A 216 25.42 -1.17 10.77
C SER A 216 25.23 -0.23 11.97
N CYS A 217 25.07 -0.76 13.17
CA CYS A 217 24.71 -0.06 14.40
C CYS A 217 25.77 -0.17 15.50
N ALA A 218 27.03 -0.26 15.15
CA ALA A 218 28.12 -0.01 16.12
C ALA A 218 28.03 1.39 16.76
N GLY A 219 26.92 2.09 16.56
CA GLY A 219 26.67 3.45 17.01
C GLY A 219 25.24 3.79 17.45
N GLN A 220 24.36 2.88 17.82
CA GLN A 220 23.05 3.13 18.47
C GLN A 220 21.81 2.44 17.85
N ARG A 221 21.26 1.48 18.59
CA ARG A 221 19.82 1.19 18.81
C ARG A 221 18.92 0.91 17.61
N SER A 222 18.80 -0.32 17.16
CA SER A 222 17.99 -0.63 15.97
C SER A 222 17.26 -1.97 15.97
N ALA A 223 16.37 -2.24 16.88
CA ALA A 223 15.72 -3.55 16.84
C ALA A 223 14.19 -3.60 16.88
N GLY A 224 13.49 -2.49 17.05
CA GLY A 224 12.03 -2.44 17.06
C GLY A 224 11.33 -2.40 15.69
N VAL A 225 12.05 -2.09 14.62
CA VAL A 225 11.50 -1.87 13.26
C VAL A 225 11.13 -3.15 12.54
N LEU A 226 11.85 -4.23 12.77
CA LEU A 226 11.55 -5.51 12.11
C LEU A 226 10.23 -6.13 12.56
N HIS A 227 9.76 -5.81 13.75
CA HIS A 227 8.47 -6.29 14.26
C HIS A 227 7.28 -5.76 13.46
N GLU A 228 7.37 -4.56 12.92
CA GLU A 228 6.28 -3.88 12.21
C GLU A 228 6.39 -3.91 10.68
N ILE A 229 7.57 -4.24 10.12
CA ILE A 229 7.76 -4.52 8.68
C ILE A 229 6.84 -5.65 8.22
N LEU A 230 6.53 -6.51 9.13
CA LEU A 230 5.92 -7.80 8.91
C LEU A 230 4.46 -7.80 9.34
N CYS A 231 3.67 -6.79 8.96
CA CYS A 231 2.25 -6.68 9.36
C CYS A 231 1.36 -7.88 8.96
N CYS A 232 1.96 -8.90 8.34
CA CYS A 232 1.31 -10.18 8.02
C CYS A 232 1.86 -11.37 8.82
N LEU A 233 2.71 -11.15 9.85
CA LEU A 233 3.50 -12.19 10.49
C LEU A 233 3.26 -12.34 11.99
N PRO A 234 3.48 -13.52 12.60
CA PRO A 234 3.36 -13.72 14.03
C PRO A 234 4.38 -12.89 14.83
N LEU A 235 3.98 -12.49 16.02
CA LEU A 235 4.73 -11.64 16.95
C LEU A 235 6.10 -12.25 17.31
N VAL A 236 7.16 -11.68 16.79
CA VAL A 236 8.52 -11.88 17.30
C VAL A 236 8.94 -10.59 17.99
N GLU A 237 9.32 -10.67 19.26
CA GLU A 237 9.88 -9.51 19.97
C GLU A 237 11.23 -9.15 19.37
N LEU A 238 11.23 -8.06 18.62
CA LEU A 238 12.44 -7.44 18.09
C LEU A 238 12.79 -6.22 18.95
N PRO A 239 14.08 -5.88 19.07
CA PRO A 239 14.48 -4.76 19.89
C PRO A 239 13.82 -3.43 19.45
N ALA A 240 13.39 -2.64 20.41
CA ALA A 240 12.55 -1.43 20.29
C ALA A 240 13.10 -0.26 19.42
N SER A 241 14.22 -0.44 18.75
CA SER A 241 14.91 0.62 18.02
C SER A 241 14.71 0.61 16.50
N LEU A 242 14.09 -0.45 15.94
CA LEU A 242 13.66 -0.49 14.54
C LEU A 242 12.15 -0.16 14.47
N GLY A 243 11.75 1.10 14.69
CA GLY A 243 10.36 1.51 14.63
C GLY A 243 9.74 1.33 13.24
N TYR A 244 8.46 1.08 13.19
CA TYR A 244 7.65 0.99 11.96
C TYR A 244 7.83 2.19 11.02
N ASP A 245 8.25 3.31 11.56
CA ASP A 245 8.63 4.53 10.84
C ASP A 245 9.82 4.36 9.88
N LYS A 246 10.59 3.29 10.01
CA LYS A 246 11.74 2.97 9.14
C LYS A 246 11.39 2.13 7.91
N VAL A 247 10.16 1.65 7.80
CA VAL A 247 9.75 0.83 6.66
C VAL A 247 9.00 1.63 5.65
N PHE A 248 9.36 1.44 4.39
CA PHE A 248 8.65 2.00 3.25
C PHE A 248 8.30 0.90 2.25
N ARG A 249 7.02 0.80 1.89
CA ARG A 249 6.52 -0.23 0.98
C ARG A 249 6.10 0.41 -0.34
N VAL A 250 6.46 -0.22 -1.43
CA VAL A 250 5.91 0.10 -2.74
C VAL A 250 5.16 -1.12 -3.24
N THR A 251 3.86 -0.99 -3.44
CA THR A 251 3.01 -2.08 -3.90
C THR A 251 2.37 -1.74 -5.24
N ILE A 252 2.23 -2.74 -6.08
CA ILE A 252 1.37 -2.70 -7.26
C ILE A 252 0.30 -3.75 -7.03
N VAL A 253 -0.97 -3.35 -7.07
CA VAL A 253 -2.10 -4.26 -6.91
C VAL A 253 -3.02 -4.07 -8.11
N SER A 254 -3.05 -5.08 -8.98
CA SER A 254 -3.93 -5.12 -10.14
C SER A 254 -5.18 -5.93 -9.82
N PHE A 255 -6.31 -5.41 -10.22
CA PHE A 255 -7.58 -6.12 -10.13
C PHE A 255 -8.08 -6.48 -11.52
N LEU A 256 -8.92 -7.49 -11.60
CA LEU A 256 -9.51 -7.89 -12.87
C LEU A 256 -10.69 -7.00 -13.24
N ASP A 257 -10.78 -6.70 -14.53
CA ASP A 257 -11.92 -6.03 -15.14
C ASP A 257 -12.37 -6.81 -16.39
N ARG A 258 -13.30 -6.27 -17.18
CA ARG A 258 -13.82 -6.96 -18.38
C ARG A 258 -12.76 -7.23 -19.46
N PHE A 259 -11.63 -6.52 -19.45
CA PHE A 259 -10.57 -6.63 -20.46
C PHE A 259 -9.51 -7.68 -20.13
N ASN A 260 -9.38 -8.05 -18.84
CA ASN A 260 -8.38 -9.01 -18.38
C ASN A 260 -8.98 -10.11 -17.50
N PHE A 261 -10.31 -10.26 -17.50
CA PHE A 261 -10.99 -11.25 -16.67
C PHE A 261 -10.47 -12.66 -16.96
N CYS A 262 -10.06 -13.32 -15.90
CA CYS A 262 -9.48 -14.65 -15.94
C CYS A 262 -9.92 -15.45 -14.72
N LEU A 263 -10.54 -16.61 -14.93
CA LEU A 263 -11.06 -17.43 -13.84
C LEU A 263 -9.95 -17.96 -12.92
N ALA A 264 -8.77 -18.24 -13.46
CA ALA A 264 -7.61 -18.64 -12.67
C ALA A 264 -7.14 -17.51 -11.75
N GLY A 265 -7.18 -16.25 -12.22
CA GLY A 265 -6.90 -15.07 -11.41
C GLY A 265 -7.93 -14.87 -10.29
N VAL A 266 -9.23 -15.04 -10.60
CA VAL A 266 -10.30 -14.96 -9.59
C VAL A 266 -10.10 -15.99 -8.47
N LYS A 267 -9.73 -17.23 -8.81
CA LYS A 267 -9.46 -18.29 -7.82
C LYS A 267 -8.26 -17.98 -6.91
N ARG A 268 -7.36 -17.11 -7.34
CA ARG A 268 -6.20 -16.64 -6.55
C ARG A 268 -6.42 -15.28 -5.91
N SER A 269 -7.63 -14.72 -5.99
CA SER A 269 -7.94 -13.42 -5.39
C SER A 269 -7.69 -13.47 -3.88
N CYS A 270 -6.86 -12.55 -3.38
CA CYS A 270 -6.55 -12.42 -1.95
C CYS A 270 -7.42 -11.36 -1.28
N ILE A 271 -8.19 -10.58 -2.05
CA ILE A 271 -9.00 -9.47 -1.57
C ILE A 271 -10.47 -9.77 -1.82
N HIS A 272 -11.28 -9.65 -0.77
CA HIS A 272 -12.68 -10.01 -0.79
C HIS A 272 -13.57 -8.94 -0.17
N PHE A 273 -14.79 -8.84 -0.66
CA PHE A 273 -15.88 -8.15 0.01
C PHE A 273 -16.63 -9.09 0.94
N VAL A 274 -16.96 -8.62 2.12
CA VAL A 274 -17.93 -9.27 3.01
C VAL A 274 -19.24 -8.52 2.86
N THR A 275 -20.28 -9.22 2.43
CA THR A 275 -21.62 -8.64 2.25
C THR A 275 -22.44 -8.71 3.54
N PRO A 276 -23.51 -7.90 3.70
CA PRO A 276 -24.34 -7.91 4.91
C PRO A 276 -24.98 -9.27 5.23
N ASP A 277 -25.19 -10.11 4.23
CA ASP A 277 -25.72 -11.49 4.36
C ASP A 277 -24.61 -12.53 4.67
N GLY A 278 -23.38 -12.07 4.94
CA GLY A 278 -22.24 -12.89 5.35
C GLY A 278 -21.50 -13.60 4.22
N ARG A 279 -21.85 -13.38 2.95
CA ARG A 279 -21.09 -13.95 1.85
C ARG A 279 -19.72 -13.26 1.70
N ILE A 280 -18.71 -14.05 1.32
CA ILE A 280 -17.36 -13.58 1.02
C ILE A 280 -17.18 -13.70 -0.50
N ILE A 281 -17.06 -12.55 -1.18
CA ILE A 281 -17.01 -12.47 -2.63
C ILE A 281 -15.69 -11.85 -3.05
N PRO A 282 -14.91 -12.45 -3.98
CA PRO A 282 -13.69 -11.84 -4.50
C PRO A 282 -13.95 -10.43 -5.02
N PHE A 283 -13.03 -9.50 -4.72
CA PHE A 283 -13.15 -8.09 -5.09
C PHE A 283 -13.43 -7.91 -6.59
N ASP A 284 -12.72 -8.66 -7.41
CA ASP A 284 -12.84 -8.63 -8.88
C ASP A 284 -14.26 -8.98 -9.34
N THR A 285 -14.77 -10.12 -8.87
CA THR A 285 -16.12 -10.58 -9.25
C THR A 285 -17.21 -9.71 -8.64
N TYR A 286 -17.01 -9.19 -7.42
CA TYR A 286 -17.97 -8.27 -6.80
C TYR A 286 -18.18 -7.05 -7.66
N ASN A 287 -17.11 -6.39 -8.07
CA ASN A 287 -17.19 -5.18 -8.88
C ASN A 287 -17.77 -5.41 -10.27
N LEU A 288 -17.48 -6.55 -10.88
CA LEU A 288 -17.93 -6.85 -12.24
C LEU A 288 -19.37 -7.39 -12.31
N LEU A 289 -19.74 -8.25 -11.36
CA LEU A 289 -20.95 -9.07 -11.48
C LEU A 289 -22.03 -8.74 -10.42
N HIS A 290 -21.64 -8.22 -9.24
CA HIS A 290 -22.55 -8.04 -8.11
C HIS A 290 -22.83 -6.58 -7.79
N ARG A 291 -21.93 -5.66 -8.16
CA ARG A 291 -22.15 -4.25 -7.94
C ARG A 291 -23.17 -3.72 -8.93
N GLN A 292 -24.30 -3.24 -8.42
CA GLN A 292 -25.26 -2.55 -9.27
C GLN A 292 -24.59 -1.34 -9.92
N ARG A 293 -24.57 -1.29 -11.24
CA ARG A 293 -24.16 -0.07 -11.95
C ARG A 293 -25.15 1.03 -11.55
N PRO A 294 -24.69 2.25 -11.17
CA PRO A 294 -25.60 3.37 -11.11
C PRO A 294 -26.27 3.48 -12.49
N GLY A 295 -27.60 3.50 -12.50
CA GLY A 295 -28.33 3.75 -13.74
C GLY A 295 -27.87 5.04 -14.38
N PRO A 296 -28.05 5.21 -15.69
CA PRO A 296 -27.74 6.49 -16.35
C PRO A 296 -28.51 7.59 -15.60
N ALA A 297 -27.76 8.65 -15.23
CA ALA A 297 -28.30 9.84 -14.59
C ALA A 297 -29.17 10.64 -15.59
#